data_706d9a797b6b627a024a1d9e71f729eb
#
_entry.id   706d9a797b6b627a024a1d9e71f729eb
#
_cell.length_a   1.000
_cell.length_b   1.000
_cell.length_c   1.000
_cell.angle_alpha   90.00
_cell.angle_beta   90.00
_cell.angle_gamma   90.00
#
_symmetry.space_group_name_H-M   'P 1'
#
loop_
_entity.id
_entity.type
_entity.pdbx_description
1 polymer ?
#
loop_
_entity_poly.entity_id
_entity_poly.type
_entity_poly.pdbx_seq_one_letter_code
_entity_poly.pdbx_strand_id
1 'polypeptide(L)'
;MSDALDDDNTTDIVTPEGTNGTDTPEVLEINIEIIVEDGNCVSGANSFVDLDFADSYHINRNRKDWIELDDNKKKSALIIATQYIDKLFDWKGRRKFEEQELSFPRVELLDKDGFEVTGIPLVLKEAVSEAAYYCLKTSLFQEYNENGAIKRQKIDGAVEVEYFSSTDSPLKYISKYASLNSILKGLYIENKSSSINAKAVWRY
;
A
#
# COMPACT_ATOMS: atom_id res chain seq x y z
N MET A 1 90.45 -37.13 6.83
CA MET A 1 90.22 -37.23 5.37
C MET A 1 88.85 -37.80 5.21
N SER A 2 88.01 -37.11 4.41
CA SER A 2 86.71 -37.43 3.88
C SER A 2 85.56 -37.55 4.90
N ASP A 3 84.83 -36.63 5.05
CA ASP A 3 83.56 -36.10 4.55
C ASP A 3 82.56 -37.20 4.26
N ALA A 4 81.48 -37.17 5.01
CA ALA A 4 80.18 -37.69 4.60
C ALA A 4 79.11 -36.69 5.09
N LEU A 5 78.44 -36.11 4.15
CA LEU A 5 77.30 -35.22 4.30
C LEU A 5 76.06 -36.10 4.45
N ASP A 6 75.33 -35.97 5.54
CA ASP A 6 73.96 -36.49 5.66
C ASP A 6 73.01 -35.35 5.57
N ASP A 7 72.36 -35.25 4.41
CA ASP A 7 71.18 -34.41 4.17
C ASP A 7 69.91 -35.13 4.64
N ASP A 8 69.42 -34.77 5.82
CA ASP A 8 68.12 -35.19 6.29
C ASP A 8 67.14 -34.00 6.17
N ASN A 9 66.55 -33.91 4.96
CA ASN A 9 65.49 -32.94 4.70
C ASN A 9 64.12 -33.58 4.92
N THR A 10 63.73 -33.64 6.21
CA THR A 10 62.41 -34.04 6.58
C THR A 10 61.44 -32.84 6.43
N THR A 11 60.74 -32.74 5.32
CA THR A 11 59.67 -31.78 5.13
C THR A 11 58.45 -32.22 5.93
N ASP A 12 58.21 -31.54 7.03
CA ASP A 12 56.97 -31.62 7.80
C ASP A 12 55.82 -31.03 6.95
N ILE A 13 54.96 -31.94 6.47
CA ILE A 13 53.70 -31.56 5.83
C ILE A 13 52.72 -31.16 6.96
N VAL A 14 52.63 -29.83 7.17
CA VAL A 14 51.57 -29.25 8.01
C VAL A 14 50.25 -29.35 7.23
N THR A 15 49.42 -30.28 7.61
CA THR A 15 48.01 -30.32 7.17
C THR A 15 47.27 -29.14 7.79
N PRO A 16 46.59 -28.27 7.00
CA PRO A 16 45.77 -27.23 7.58
C PRO A 16 44.55 -27.88 8.23
N GLU A 17 44.40 -27.67 9.54
CA GLU A 17 43.18 -27.98 10.26
C GLU A 17 42.02 -27.25 9.60
N GLY A 18 41.00 -28.02 9.19
CA GLY A 18 39.77 -27.49 8.61
C GLY A 18 39.04 -26.64 9.63
N THR A 19 39.00 -25.36 9.37
CA THR A 19 38.06 -24.46 10.05
C THR A 19 36.64 -24.80 9.58
N ASN A 20 35.94 -25.59 10.39
CA ASN A 20 34.50 -25.74 10.29
C ASN A 20 33.84 -24.41 10.68
N GLY A 21 33.92 -23.42 9.82
CA GLY A 21 33.08 -22.26 9.84
C GLY A 21 31.71 -22.67 9.33
N THR A 22 30.79 -23.01 10.20
CA THR A 22 29.36 -22.99 9.88
C THR A 22 29.00 -21.52 9.62
N ASP A 23 29.16 -21.10 8.38
CA ASP A 23 28.58 -19.87 7.89
C ASP A 23 27.05 -20.02 7.94
N THR A 24 26.48 -19.79 9.11
CA THR A 24 25.04 -19.57 9.22
C THR A 24 24.79 -18.23 8.53
N PRO A 25 23.99 -18.17 7.46
CA PRO A 25 23.73 -16.90 6.81
C PRO A 25 23.15 -15.95 7.85
N GLU A 26 23.80 -14.78 8.01
CA GLU A 26 23.32 -13.71 8.86
C GLU A 26 21.96 -13.29 8.34
N VAL A 27 20.91 -13.66 9.05
CA VAL A 27 19.54 -13.25 8.72
C VAL A 27 19.47 -11.75 9.03
N LEU A 28 19.50 -10.92 7.99
CA LEU A 28 19.28 -9.50 8.14
C LEU A 28 17.87 -9.28 8.73
N GLU A 29 17.81 -8.93 10.00
CA GLU A 29 16.57 -8.51 10.63
C GLU A 29 16.15 -7.16 10.07
N ILE A 30 15.15 -7.18 9.17
CA ILE A 30 14.56 -5.95 8.65
C ILE A 30 13.63 -5.40 9.72
N ASN A 31 13.99 -4.26 10.29
CA ASN A 31 13.12 -3.54 11.22
C ASN A 31 12.45 -2.36 10.48
N ILE A 32 11.16 -2.48 10.22
CA ILE A 32 10.37 -1.44 9.55
C ILE A 32 9.90 -0.44 10.59
N GLU A 33 10.25 0.83 10.40
CA GLU A 33 9.81 1.92 11.25
C GLU A 33 8.56 2.57 10.66
N ILE A 34 7.53 2.72 11.50
CA ILE A 34 6.32 3.44 11.18
C ILE A 34 6.31 4.76 11.93
N ILE A 35 6.22 5.86 11.18
CA ILE A 35 6.16 7.23 11.71
C ILE A 35 4.77 7.77 11.40
N VAL A 36 3.98 7.98 12.44
CA VAL A 36 2.55 8.30 12.30
C VAL A 36 2.33 9.80 12.30
N GLU A 37 1.58 10.29 11.32
CA GLU A 37 1.08 11.66 11.31
C GLU A 37 -0.09 11.81 12.32
N ASP A 38 0.08 12.64 13.32
CA ASP A 38 -0.90 12.88 14.38
C ASP A 38 -1.74 14.17 14.19
N GLY A 39 -1.45 14.92 13.12
CA GLY A 39 -2.10 16.19 12.80
C GLY A 39 -1.25 17.43 13.12
N ASN A 40 0.02 17.23 13.51
CA ASN A 40 0.96 18.28 13.88
C ASN A 40 2.16 18.42 12.94
N CYS A 41 2.09 17.89 11.75
CA CYS A 41 3.18 17.88 10.77
C CYS A 41 4.42 17.12 11.26
N VAL A 42 4.23 15.84 11.51
CA VAL A 42 5.31 14.96 11.96
C VAL A 42 6.32 14.74 10.83
N SER A 43 7.58 15.11 11.09
CA SER A 43 8.65 14.93 10.10
C SER A 43 8.91 13.46 9.82
N GLY A 44 9.01 13.09 8.54
CA GLY A 44 9.20 11.71 8.10
C GLY A 44 7.95 10.84 8.21
N ALA A 45 6.77 11.44 8.48
CA ALA A 45 5.52 10.68 8.59
C ALA A 45 5.26 9.83 7.33
N ASN A 46 5.05 8.54 7.54
CA ASN A 46 4.84 7.56 6.46
C ASN A 46 3.54 6.78 6.63
N SER A 47 2.78 7.04 7.71
CA SER A 47 1.50 6.42 7.97
C SER A 47 0.51 7.39 8.64
N PHE A 48 -0.80 7.20 8.38
CA PHE A 48 -1.87 7.83 9.15
C PHE A 48 -2.32 7.02 10.36
N VAL A 49 -1.77 5.80 10.51
CA VAL A 49 -2.25 4.80 11.48
C VAL A 49 -1.07 4.14 12.16
N ASP A 50 -1.12 4.03 13.49
CA ASP A 50 -0.23 3.17 14.26
C ASP A 50 -0.66 1.70 14.19
N LEU A 51 0.23 0.82 14.65
CA LEU A 51 -0.02 -0.62 14.64
C LEU A 51 -1.16 -1.01 15.59
N ASP A 52 -1.23 -0.38 16.76
CA ASP A 52 -2.22 -0.69 17.80
C ASP A 52 -3.66 -0.39 17.31
N PHE A 53 -3.82 0.73 16.62
CA PHE A 53 -5.11 1.06 16.00
C PHE A 53 -5.49 0.04 14.94
N ALA A 54 -4.56 -0.29 14.04
CA ALA A 54 -4.81 -1.26 12.97
C ALA A 54 -5.14 -2.65 13.53
N ASP A 55 -4.40 -3.10 14.54
CA ASP A 55 -4.65 -4.38 15.21
C ASP A 55 -6.04 -4.40 15.86
N SER A 56 -6.40 -3.35 16.60
CA SER A 56 -7.73 -3.21 17.20
C SER A 56 -8.84 -3.20 16.14
N TYR A 57 -8.61 -2.50 15.02
CA TYR A 57 -9.54 -2.45 13.89
C TYR A 57 -9.82 -3.85 13.32
N HIS A 58 -8.78 -4.64 13.14
CA HIS A 58 -8.89 -5.98 12.54
C HIS A 58 -9.36 -7.05 13.55
N ILE A 59 -8.96 -6.95 14.81
CA ILE A 59 -9.46 -7.82 15.89
C ILE A 59 -10.98 -7.70 15.99
N ASN A 60 -11.50 -6.46 16.01
CA ASN A 60 -12.94 -6.21 16.08
C ASN A 60 -13.72 -6.74 14.86
N ARG A 61 -13.03 -7.04 13.76
CA ARG A 61 -13.59 -7.65 12.54
C ARG A 61 -13.29 -9.13 12.40
N ASN A 62 -12.69 -9.75 13.44
CA ASN A 62 -12.30 -11.17 13.49
C ASN A 62 -11.44 -11.60 12.28
N ARG A 63 -10.49 -10.75 11.88
CA ARG A 63 -9.59 -11.01 10.74
C ARG A 63 -8.33 -11.73 11.21
N LYS A 64 -8.43 -13.07 11.33
CA LYS A 64 -7.34 -13.93 11.80
C LYS A 64 -6.08 -13.79 10.97
N ASP A 65 -6.23 -13.71 9.64
CA ASP A 65 -5.11 -13.55 8.69
C ASP A 65 -4.22 -12.32 9.02
N TRP A 66 -4.81 -11.25 9.56
CA TRP A 66 -4.07 -10.08 10.02
C TRP A 66 -3.40 -10.32 11.36
N ILE A 67 -4.13 -10.92 12.30
CA ILE A 67 -3.66 -11.10 13.68
C ILE A 67 -2.42 -12.00 13.74
N GLU A 68 -2.36 -13.02 12.86
CA GLU A 68 -1.28 -13.99 12.78
C GLU A 68 -0.01 -13.50 12.06
N LEU A 69 -0.04 -12.29 11.47
CA LEU A 69 1.13 -11.71 10.81
C LEU A 69 2.14 -11.17 11.81
N ASP A 70 3.41 -11.20 11.38
CA ASP A 70 4.45 -10.49 12.10
C ASP A 70 4.31 -8.95 11.93
N ASP A 71 4.82 -8.21 12.90
CA ASP A 71 4.67 -6.76 12.98
C ASP A 71 5.32 -6.02 11.80
N ASN A 72 6.44 -6.51 11.26
CA ASN A 72 7.09 -5.87 10.12
C ASN A 72 6.23 -5.97 8.86
N LYS A 73 5.54 -7.09 8.65
CA LYS A 73 4.58 -7.24 7.53
C LYS A 73 3.39 -6.32 7.68
N LYS A 74 2.84 -6.21 8.90
CA LYS A 74 1.74 -5.27 9.19
C LYS A 74 2.17 -3.82 8.96
N LYS A 75 3.33 -3.42 9.49
CA LYS A 75 3.89 -2.07 9.30
C LYS A 75 4.10 -1.75 7.83
N SER A 76 4.70 -2.66 7.07
CA SER A 76 4.87 -2.51 5.61
C SER A 76 3.53 -2.32 4.90
N ALA A 77 2.53 -3.12 5.23
CA ALA A 77 1.20 -3.02 4.65
C ALA A 77 0.53 -1.66 4.95
N LEU A 78 0.69 -1.13 6.18
CA LEU A 78 0.16 0.18 6.57
C LEU A 78 0.84 1.33 5.82
N ILE A 79 2.16 1.30 5.65
CA ILE A 79 2.91 2.29 4.87
C ILE A 79 2.46 2.28 3.41
N ILE A 80 2.38 1.10 2.79
CA ILE A 80 1.94 0.95 1.40
C ILE A 80 0.49 1.43 1.23
N ALA A 81 -0.39 1.08 2.17
CA ALA A 81 -1.78 1.51 2.15
C ALA A 81 -1.92 3.03 2.31
N THR A 82 -1.11 3.63 3.18
CA THR A 82 -1.08 5.09 3.35
C THR A 82 -0.66 5.77 2.06
N GLN A 83 0.44 5.34 1.44
CA GLN A 83 0.91 5.89 0.17
C GLN A 83 -0.13 5.75 -0.95
N TYR A 84 -0.80 4.61 -1.00
CA TYR A 84 -1.85 4.35 -1.98
C TYR A 84 -3.03 5.31 -1.82
N ILE A 85 -3.58 5.41 -0.61
CA ILE A 85 -4.75 6.27 -0.32
C ILE A 85 -4.37 7.74 -0.50
N ASP A 86 -3.19 8.15 -0.04
CA ASP A 86 -2.73 9.52 -0.12
C ASP A 86 -2.63 10.03 -1.56
N LYS A 87 -2.26 9.16 -2.51
CA LYS A 87 -2.10 9.48 -3.93
C LYS A 87 -3.34 9.23 -4.78
N LEU A 88 -4.27 8.40 -4.30
CA LEU A 88 -5.43 7.98 -5.09
C LEU A 88 -6.51 9.06 -5.17
N PHE A 89 -6.68 9.85 -4.12
CA PHE A 89 -7.82 10.76 -3.99
C PHE A 89 -7.42 12.23 -4.12
N ASP A 90 -8.27 12.98 -4.83
CA ASP A 90 -8.20 14.45 -4.87
C ASP A 90 -8.94 14.99 -3.64
N TRP A 91 -8.20 15.27 -2.59
CA TRP A 91 -8.76 15.68 -1.31
C TRP A 91 -9.36 17.08 -1.35
N LYS A 92 -10.49 17.29 -0.68
CA LYS A 92 -11.09 18.61 -0.46
C LYS A 92 -10.25 19.44 0.52
N GLY A 93 -10.49 20.77 0.56
CA GLY A 93 -9.73 21.69 1.39
C GLY A 93 -8.28 21.82 0.95
N ARG A 94 -7.41 22.29 1.83
CA ARG A 94 -5.97 22.44 1.57
C ARG A 94 -5.13 21.85 2.70
N ARG A 95 -3.89 21.49 2.45
CA ARG A 95 -2.96 21.07 3.49
C ARG A 95 -2.83 22.12 4.56
N LYS A 96 -2.73 21.70 5.82
CA LYS A 96 -2.62 22.62 6.96
C LYS A 96 -1.24 23.27 7.05
N PHE A 97 -0.20 22.52 6.69
CA PHE A 97 1.19 22.97 6.70
C PHE A 97 1.81 22.78 5.32
N GLU A 98 2.75 23.65 4.96
CA GLU A 98 3.42 23.57 3.66
C GLU A 98 4.38 22.37 3.60
N GLU A 99 5.09 22.12 4.70
CA GLU A 99 6.13 21.11 4.82
C GLU A 99 5.60 19.69 5.12
N GLN A 100 4.27 19.53 5.36
CA GLN A 100 3.73 18.20 5.69
C GLN A 100 3.94 17.20 4.54
N GLU A 101 4.33 16.00 4.89
CA GLU A 101 4.69 14.96 3.93
C GLU A 101 3.46 14.26 3.34
N LEU A 102 2.43 14.06 4.16
CA LEU A 102 1.18 13.43 3.77
C LEU A 102 0.10 14.47 3.48
N SER A 103 -0.98 14.08 2.82
CA SER A 103 -2.07 14.98 2.44
C SER A 103 -2.90 15.51 3.61
N PHE A 104 -2.85 14.86 4.76
CA PHE A 104 -3.47 15.30 6.01
C PHE A 104 -2.41 15.64 7.05
N PRO A 105 -2.71 16.58 7.99
CA PRO A 105 -3.99 17.24 8.25
C PRO A 105 -4.37 18.29 7.21
N ARG A 106 -5.68 18.59 7.13
CA ARG A 106 -6.23 19.59 6.20
C ARG A 106 -7.03 20.66 6.93
N VAL A 107 -7.16 21.82 6.29
CA VAL A 107 -8.04 22.92 6.71
C VAL A 107 -9.06 23.19 5.61
N GLU A 108 -10.14 23.90 5.97
CA GLU A 108 -11.25 24.18 5.04
C GLU A 108 -11.87 22.88 4.45
N LEU A 109 -11.79 21.81 5.21
CA LEU A 109 -12.37 20.53 4.89
C LEU A 109 -13.66 20.33 5.69
N LEU A 110 -14.78 20.21 4.98
CA LEU A 110 -16.07 19.90 5.60
C LEU A 110 -16.45 18.46 5.29
N ASP A 111 -17.03 17.78 6.25
CA ASP A 111 -17.63 16.47 6.05
C ASP A 111 -18.97 16.58 5.26
N LYS A 112 -19.64 15.44 5.05
CA LYS A 112 -20.92 15.39 4.34
C LYS A 112 -22.05 16.16 5.04
N ASP A 113 -21.93 16.38 6.33
CA ASP A 113 -22.93 17.05 7.16
C ASP A 113 -22.58 18.54 7.40
N GLY A 114 -21.47 19.01 6.83
CA GLY A 114 -21.00 20.40 6.89
C GLY A 114 -20.16 20.74 8.12
N PHE A 115 -19.74 19.76 8.90
CA PHE A 115 -18.86 19.98 10.04
C PHE A 115 -17.39 20.02 9.59
N GLU A 116 -16.62 20.88 10.23
CA GLU A 116 -15.19 20.98 9.97
C GLU A 116 -14.45 19.72 10.42
N VAL A 117 -13.67 19.14 9.51
CA VAL A 117 -12.82 18.00 9.79
C VAL A 117 -11.43 18.47 10.15
N THR A 118 -10.99 18.18 11.37
CA THR A 118 -9.68 18.58 11.89
C THR A 118 -8.78 17.36 12.15
N GLY A 119 -7.45 17.57 12.10
CA GLY A 119 -6.47 16.52 12.37
C GLY A 119 -6.54 15.38 11.36
N ILE A 120 -6.38 14.16 11.85
CA ILE A 120 -6.47 12.92 11.06
C ILE A 120 -7.82 12.27 11.31
N PRO A 121 -8.78 12.33 10.35
CA PRO A 121 -10.13 11.83 10.58
C PRO A 121 -10.16 10.32 10.78
N LEU A 122 -11.03 9.86 11.67
CA LEU A 122 -11.20 8.44 11.98
C LEU A 122 -11.44 7.60 10.72
N VAL A 123 -12.30 8.09 9.82
CA VAL A 123 -12.62 7.39 8.55
C VAL A 123 -11.40 7.21 7.65
N LEU A 124 -10.41 8.12 7.72
CA LEU A 124 -9.15 7.95 7.01
C LEU A 124 -8.31 6.83 7.63
N LYS A 125 -8.23 6.78 8.95
CA LYS A 125 -7.54 5.69 9.67
C LYS A 125 -8.17 4.34 9.38
N GLU A 126 -9.49 4.26 9.35
CA GLU A 126 -10.23 3.04 9.00
C GLU A 126 -9.98 2.63 7.55
N ALA A 127 -9.96 3.58 6.61
CA ALA A 127 -9.69 3.29 5.20
C ALA A 127 -8.25 2.78 4.98
N VAL A 128 -7.26 3.36 5.67
CA VAL A 128 -5.88 2.88 5.61
C VAL A 128 -5.76 1.47 6.16
N SER A 129 -6.38 1.18 7.32
CA SER A 129 -6.40 -0.16 7.88
C SER A 129 -7.05 -1.17 6.93
N GLU A 130 -8.18 -0.80 6.31
CA GLU A 130 -8.85 -1.64 5.32
C GLU A 130 -7.99 -1.89 4.07
N ALA A 131 -7.32 -0.85 3.55
CA ALA A 131 -6.43 -0.96 2.41
C ALA A 131 -5.20 -1.82 2.73
N ALA A 132 -4.64 -1.72 3.95
CA ALA A 132 -3.54 -2.55 4.40
C ALA A 132 -3.91 -4.04 4.38
N TYR A 133 -5.12 -4.38 4.81
CA TYR A 133 -5.62 -5.75 4.72
C TYR A 133 -5.75 -6.24 3.26
N TYR A 134 -6.18 -5.36 2.34
CA TYR A 134 -6.23 -5.71 0.92
C TYR A 134 -4.83 -5.87 0.33
N CYS A 135 -3.86 -5.08 0.78
CA CYS A 135 -2.46 -5.18 0.36
C CYS A 135 -1.88 -6.58 0.58
N LEU A 136 -2.27 -7.26 1.66
CA LEU A 136 -1.84 -8.63 1.95
C LEU A 136 -2.32 -9.66 0.91
N LYS A 137 -3.44 -9.38 0.26
CA LYS A 137 -4.08 -10.31 -0.70
C LYS A 137 -3.73 -9.99 -2.15
N THR A 138 -3.47 -8.71 -2.45
CA THR A 138 -3.24 -8.26 -3.81
C THR A 138 -2.48 -6.93 -3.79
N SER A 139 -1.52 -6.75 -4.72
CA SER A 139 -0.85 -5.44 -4.86
C SER A 139 -1.87 -4.32 -5.09
N LEU A 140 -1.79 -3.24 -4.29
CA LEU A 140 -2.62 -2.07 -4.45
C LEU A 140 -2.26 -1.27 -5.71
N PHE A 141 -0.96 -1.25 -6.08
CA PHE A 141 -0.42 -0.52 -7.22
C PHE A 141 -0.35 -1.35 -8.52
N GLN A 142 -1.07 -2.47 -8.57
CA GLN A 142 -1.06 -3.30 -9.76
C GLN A 142 -1.71 -2.55 -10.93
N GLU A 143 -0.94 -2.34 -12.00
CA GLU A 143 -1.47 -1.80 -13.24
C GLU A 143 -2.58 -2.71 -13.77
N TYR A 144 -3.73 -2.13 -14.02
CA TYR A 144 -4.77 -2.80 -14.78
C TYR A 144 -4.27 -2.93 -16.21
N ASN A 145 -4.08 -4.14 -16.71
CA ASN A 145 -3.98 -4.35 -18.14
C ASN A 145 -5.22 -3.72 -18.80
N GLU A 146 -5.00 -2.91 -19.83
CA GLU A 146 -6.03 -2.15 -20.58
C GLU A 146 -7.13 -3.02 -21.23
N ASN A 147 -7.05 -4.33 -21.05
CA ASN A 147 -8.08 -5.29 -21.46
C ASN A 147 -9.26 -5.21 -20.48
N GLY A 148 -10.06 -4.19 -20.70
CA GLY A 148 -11.25 -3.77 -19.99
C GLY A 148 -11.91 -4.75 -19.01
N ALA A 149 -12.60 -4.21 -18.03
CA ALA A 149 -13.44 -5.02 -17.15
C ALA A 149 -14.39 -5.89 -18.00
N ILE A 150 -14.48 -7.19 -17.67
CA ILE A 150 -15.39 -8.12 -18.36
C ILE A 150 -16.82 -7.62 -18.19
N LYS A 151 -17.45 -7.20 -19.27
CA LYS A 151 -18.83 -6.71 -19.29
C LYS A 151 -19.83 -7.86 -19.16
N ARG A 152 -19.50 -9.01 -19.73
CA ARG A 152 -20.37 -10.18 -19.75
C ARG A 152 -19.57 -11.46 -19.98
N GLN A 153 -19.82 -12.47 -19.15
CA GLN A 153 -19.34 -13.83 -19.38
C GLN A 153 -20.56 -14.74 -19.52
N LYS A 154 -20.76 -15.32 -20.70
CA LYS A 154 -21.81 -16.31 -20.93
C LYS A 154 -21.15 -17.67 -21.14
N ILE A 155 -21.51 -18.64 -20.30
CA ILE A 155 -21.05 -20.01 -20.42
C ILE A 155 -22.27 -20.84 -20.88
N ASP A 156 -22.42 -20.99 -22.18
CA ASP A 156 -23.31 -21.96 -22.80
C ASP A 156 -22.64 -22.46 -24.08
N GLY A 157 -21.75 -23.46 -23.94
CA GLY A 157 -21.15 -24.16 -25.07
C GLY A 157 -20.17 -23.39 -25.97
N ALA A 158 -20.10 -22.08 -25.86
CA ALA A 158 -19.08 -21.20 -26.44
C ALA A 158 -18.83 -20.03 -25.48
N VAL A 159 -17.56 -19.74 -25.22
CA VAL A 159 -17.16 -18.61 -24.36
C VAL A 159 -17.24 -17.34 -25.18
N GLU A 160 -18.24 -16.52 -24.92
CA GLU A 160 -18.31 -15.14 -25.44
C GLU A 160 -17.85 -14.18 -24.33
N VAL A 161 -16.68 -13.55 -24.51
CA VAL A 161 -16.14 -12.56 -23.60
C VAL A 161 -16.23 -11.20 -24.26
N GLU A 162 -17.09 -10.33 -23.72
CA GLU A 162 -17.21 -8.94 -24.16
C GLU A 162 -16.47 -8.04 -23.18
N TYR A 163 -15.51 -7.28 -23.67
CA TYR A 163 -14.74 -6.30 -22.90
C TYR A 163 -15.31 -4.89 -23.10
N PHE A 164 -15.26 -4.07 -22.07
CA PHE A 164 -15.48 -2.63 -22.25
C PHE A 164 -14.28 -2.05 -23.00
N SER A 165 -14.53 -1.36 -24.09
CA SER A 165 -13.48 -0.58 -24.74
C SER A 165 -13.15 0.65 -23.90
N SER A 166 -11.89 1.10 -23.94
CA SER A 166 -11.40 2.26 -23.19
C SER A 166 -12.13 3.57 -23.54
N THR A 167 -12.84 3.59 -24.67
CA THR A 167 -13.66 4.73 -25.12
C THR A 167 -15.05 4.77 -24.49
N ASP A 168 -15.57 3.64 -23.98
CA ASP A 168 -16.94 3.55 -23.48
C ASP A 168 -17.04 3.66 -21.96
N SER A 169 -15.92 3.68 -21.24
CA SER A 169 -15.90 3.77 -19.81
C SER A 169 -15.57 5.19 -19.33
N PRO A 170 -16.56 5.98 -18.90
CA PRO A 170 -16.29 7.21 -18.16
C PRO A 170 -15.79 6.93 -16.74
N LEU A 171 -15.53 5.67 -16.40
CA LEU A 171 -15.03 5.21 -15.11
C LEU A 171 -13.51 5.28 -15.04
N LYS A 172 -12.96 6.45 -15.33
CA LYS A 172 -11.62 6.81 -14.92
C LYS A 172 -11.59 6.69 -13.39
N TYR A 173 -10.94 5.62 -12.91
CA TYR A 173 -10.62 5.42 -11.50
C TYR A 173 -11.81 5.23 -10.54
N ILE A 174 -12.63 4.22 -10.77
CA ILE A 174 -13.22 3.56 -9.61
C ILE A 174 -12.06 2.80 -8.98
N SER A 175 -11.72 3.15 -7.74
CA SER A 175 -10.71 2.40 -7.02
C SER A 175 -11.09 0.93 -7.10
N LYS A 176 -10.12 0.05 -7.32
CA LYS A 176 -10.30 -1.40 -7.32
C LYS A 176 -11.12 -1.88 -6.12
N TYR A 177 -11.18 -1.05 -5.10
CA TYR A 177 -11.86 -1.29 -3.84
C TYR A 177 -12.97 -0.26 -3.63
N ALA A 178 -14.17 -0.56 -4.12
CA ALA A 178 -15.35 0.30 -3.93
C ALA A 178 -15.65 0.63 -2.46
N SER A 179 -15.24 -0.25 -1.55
CA SER A 179 -15.34 -0.04 -0.11
C SER A 179 -14.55 1.18 0.37
N LEU A 180 -13.34 1.40 -0.15
CA LEU A 180 -12.53 2.57 0.22
C LEU A 180 -13.19 3.87 -0.21
N ASN A 181 -13.78 3.90 -1.42
CA ASN A 181 -14.54 5.05 -1.89
C ASN A 181 -15.73 5.34 -0.98
N SER A 182 -16.42 4.31 -0.49
CA SER A 182 -17.55 4.45 0.41
C SER A 182 -17.14 4.99 1.78
N ILE A 183 -16.04 4.50 2.34
CA ILE A 183 -15.51 4.94 3.64
C ILE A 183 -15.07 6.40 3.58
N LEU A 184 -14.37 6.80 2.51
CA LEU A 184 -13.79 8.13 2.36
C LEU A 184 -14.75 9.15 1.72
N LYS A 185 -15.99 8.72 1.44
CA LYS A 185 -16.99 9.58 0.82
C LYS A 185 -17.20 10.87 1.62
N GLY A 186 -17.13 11.99 0.91
CA GLY A 186 -17.26 13.31 1.51
C GLY A 186 -15.93 14.02 1.76
N LEU A 187 -14.81 13.31 1.91
CA LEU A 187 -13.49 13.92 2.13
C LEU A 187 -12.75 14.27 0.84
N TYR A 188 -13.10 13.67 -0.29
CA TYR A 188 -12.46 13.90 -1.59
C TYR A 188 -13.42 14.51 -2.60
N ILE A 189 -12.86 15.07 -3.69
CA ILE A 189 -13.62 15.64 -4.79
C ILE A 189 -14.14 14.49 -5.65
N GLU A 190 -15.45 14.27 -5.61
CA GLU A 190 -16.07 13.32 -6.52
C GLU A 190 -16.07 13.93 -7.92
N ASN A 191 -15.25 13.42 -8.84
CA ASN A 191 -15.33 13.74 -10.25
C ASN A 191 -16.67 13.21 -10.79
N LYS A 192 -17.71 14.02 -10.71
CA LYS A 192 -18.94 13.77 -11.46
C LYS A 192 -18.49 13.80 -12.92
N SER A 193 -18.44 12.62 -13.57
CA SER A 193 -18.33 12.58 -15.02
C SER A 193 -19.39 13.54 -15.54
N SER A 194 -18.95 14.60 -16.20
CA SER A 194 -19.84 15.57 -16.83
C SER A 194 -20.75 14.76 -17.75
N SER A 195 -21.97 14.51 -17.30
CA SER A 195 -23.03 14.13 -18.21
C SER A 195 -23.11 15.28 -19.20
N ILE A 196 -22.54 15.06 -20.38
CA ILE A 196 -22.76 15.96 -21.53
C ILE A 196 -24.26 15.87 -21.76
N ASN A 197 -25.00 16.82 -21.19
CA ASN A 197 -26.34 17.12 -21.64
C ASN A 197 -26.19 17.64 -23.06
N ALA A 198 -26.22 16.74 -24.04
CA ALA A 198 -26.46 17.07 -25.40
C ALA A 198 -27.88 17.67 -25.46
N LYS A 199 -27.97 18.99 -25.29
CA LYS A 199 -29.15 19.72 -25.69
C LYS A 199 -29.30 19.50 -27.18
N ALA A 200 -30.25 18.64 -27.55
CA ALA A 200 -30.69 18.52 -28.90
C ALA A 200 -31.20 19.90 -29.33
N VAL A 201 -30.41 20.61 -30.13
CA VAL A 201 -30.85 21.86 -30.79
C VAL A 201 -31.69 21.44 -31.95
N TRP A 202 -33.02 21.46 -31.78
CA TRP A 202 -33.95 21.40 -32.86
C TRP A 202 -33.86 22.73 -33.63
N ARG A 203 -33.31 22.68 -34.84
CA ARG A 203 -33.44 23.79 -35.82
C ARG A 203 -34.69 23.54 -36.61
N TYR A 204 -35.58 24.51 -36.61
CA TYR A 204 -36.68 24.63 -37.55
C TYR A 204 -36.15 25.06 -38.90
#